data_6ad5d29da7b0ec5691aa87d0863177e6
#
_entry.id   6ad5d29da7b0ec5691aa87d0863177e6
#
_cell.length_a   1.000
_cell.length_b   1.000
_cell.length_c   1.000
_cell.angle_alpha   90.00
_cell.angle_beta   90.00
_cell.angle_gamma   90.00
#
_symmetry.space_group_name_H-M   'P 1'
#
loop_
_entity.id
_entity.type
_entity.pdbx_description
1 polymer ?
#
loop_
_entity_poly.entity_id
_entity_poly.type
_entity_poly.pdbx_seq_one_letter_code
_entity_poly.pdbx_strand_id
1 'polypeptide(L)'
;MSSVELVPSLPWRENVHEYEPFKAKNEMKKIFTIALLAVFATITASAQMYDDYVDELRDTWQKTITVPNSQAPVVEKLLLAWGKEFPNEFMEIFDTYKKTGDTQNQGLYNYKVDYAPQNGFIEIYGSWSMIAEVDGNFAKGDTITREHILQAVYWNLPNGNKLFGVSIEVDGEIFANCAVMFYEYNAAKGTLTPRADVVKRIYGKMGISNPPVGDETEIFIKLPKVGRDIKYNDYSSGSEKIIKWNGNGF
;
A
#
# COMPACT_ATOMS: atom_id res chain seq x y z
N MET A 1 48.60 -82.18 -21.28
CA MET A 1 48.16 -82.19 -19.88
C MET A 1 48.34 -80.78 -19.39
N SER A 2 47.26 -80.01 -19.34
CA SER A 2 47.26 -78.64 -18.91
C SER A 2 46.24 -78.50 -17.76
N SER A 3 46.75 -78.23 -16.60
CA SER A 3 45.99 -78.03 -15.36
C SER A 3 45.32 -76.70 -15.34
N VAL A 4 44.01 -76.67 -15.18
CA VAL A 4 43.18 -75.46 -14.99
C VAL A 4 43.09 -75.13 -13.51
N GLU A 5 43.64 -74.03 -13.07
CA GLU A 5 43.49 -73.56 -11.72
C GLU A 5 42.11 -72.88 -11.57
N LEU A 6 41.35 -73.29 -10.57
CA LEU A 6 40.08 -72.71 -10.13
C LEU A 6 40.35 -71.54 -9.24
N VAL A 7 39.87 -70.36 -9.65
CA VAL A 7 39.87 -69.12 -8.86
C VAL A 7 38.63 -69.11 -7.92
N PRO A 8 38.75 -68.83 -6.62
CA PRO A 8 37.63 -68.87 -5.72
C PRO A 8 36.80 -67.54 -5.89
N SER A 9 35.49 -67.66 -6.00
CA SER A 9 34.52 -66.64 -6.08
C SER A 9 34.43 -65.91 -4.72
N LEU A 10 34.65 -64.62 -4.73
CA LEU A 10 34.39 -63.69 -3.60
C LEU A 10 32.87 -63.51 -3.38
N PRO A 11 32.38 -63.44 -2.13
CA PRO A 11 30.99 -63.25 -1.86
C PRO A 11 30.64 -61.74 -2.03
N TRP A 12 29.67 -61.46 -2.87
CA TRP A 12 29.06 -60.15 -2.98
C TRP A 12 28.31 -59.84 -1.67
N ARG A 13 28.80 -58.82 -0.92
CA ARG A 13 27.99 -58.21 0.13
C ARG A 13 27.04 -57.24 -0.53
N GLU A 14 25.79 -57.57 -0.59
CA GLU A 14 24.71 -56.59 -0.84
C GLU A 14 24.60 -55.68 0.37
N ASN A 15 25.17 -54.45 0.28
CA ASN A 15 24.80 -53.37 1.16
C ASN A 15 23.46 -52.82 0.68
N VAL A 16 22.37 -53.39 1.15
CA VAL A 16 21.03 -52.79 1.05
C VAL A 16 21.03 -51.64 2.03
N HIS A 17 21.28 -50.43 1.54
CA HIS A 17 20.94 -49.23 2.27
C HIS A 17 19.41 -49.17 2.34
N GLU A 18 18.86 -49.55 3.48
CA GLU A 18 17.48 -49.27 3.84
C GLU A 18 17.26 -47.78 3.77
N TYR A 19 16.62 -47.31 2.69
CA TYR A 19 16.18 -45.93 2.54
C TYR A 19 15.06 -45.72 3.56
N GLU A 20 15.31 -44.97 4.63
CA GLU A 20 14.30 -44.57 5.63
C GLU A 20 13.41 -43.47 5.05
N PRO A 21 12.27 -43.77 4.40
CA PRO A 21 11.38 -42.77 3.83
C PRO A 21 10.66 -41.91 4.93
N PHE A 22 10.75 -42.38 6.19
CA PHE A 22 10.04 -41.76 7.31
C PHE A 22 10.74 -40.50 7.85
N LYS A 23 12.06 -40.43 7.81
CA LYS A 23 12.81 -39.23 8.24
C LYS A 23 12.67 -38.07 7.26
N ALA A 24 12.74 -38.34 5.96
CA ALA A 24 12.60 -37.35 4.91
C ALA A 24 11.21 -36.66 4.93
N LYS A 25 10.16 -37.43 5.24
CA LYS A 25 8.79 -36.87 5.32
C LYS A 25 8.57 -35.94 6.51
N ASN A 26 9.24 -36.18 7.64
CA ASN A 26 9.16 -35.31 8.82
C ASN A 26 10.01 -34.03 8.65
N GLU A 27 11.16 -34.13 8.01
CA GLU A 27 11.96 -32.94 7.71
C GLU A 27 11.30 -32.03 6.67
N MET A 28 10.69 -32.60 5.62
CA MET A 28 9.89 -31.80 4.67
C MET A 28 8.70 -31.11 5.34
N LYS A 29 7.99 -31.78 6.27
CA LYS A 29 6.91 -31.14 7.03
C LYS A 29 7.42 -29.97 7.87
N LYS A 30 8.56 -30.11 8.54
CA LYS A 30 9.18 -29.04 9.33
C LYS A 30 9.59 -27.85 8.44
N ILE A 31 10.21 -28.12 7.30
CA ILE A 31 10.61 -27.06 6.35
C ILE A 31 9.36 -26.36 5.80
N PHE A 32 8.29 -27.10 5.49
CA PHE A 32 7.02 -26.52 5.03
C PHE A 32 6.35 -25.66 6.10
N THR A 33 6.37 -26.11 7.37
CA THR A 33 5.81 -25.36 8.50
C THR A 33 6.63 -24.09 8.77
N ILE A 34 7.97 -24.14 8.70
CA ILE A 34 8.84 -22.97 8.89
C ILE A 34 8.66 -21.99 7.72
N ALA A 35 8.56 -22.47 6.49
CA ALA A 35 8.31 -21.61 5.32
C ALA A 35 6.92 -20.94 5.42
N LEU A 36 5.90 -21.66 5.86
CA LEU A 36 4.55 -21.14 6.05
C LEU A 36 4.52 -20.07 7.16
N LEU A 37 5.17 -20.35 8.31
CA LEU A 37 5.31 -19.37 9.39
C LEU A 37 6.09 -18.12 8.97
N ALA A 38 7.11 -18.25 8.14
CA ALA A 38 7.86 -17.12 7.61
C ALA A 38 7.00 -16.27 6.65
N VAL A 39 6.15 -16.88 5.83
CA VAL A 39 5.19 -16.19 4.96
C VAL A 39 4.14 -15.46 5.79
N PHE A 40 3.60 -16.07 6.84
CA PHE A 40 2.65 -15.41 7.76
C PHE A 40 3.29 -14.22 8.48
N ALA A 41 4.52 -14.37 8.97
CA ALA A 41 5.23 -13.28 9.64
C ALA A 41 5.50 -12.09 8.70
N THR A 42 5.73 -12.32 7.42
CA THR A 42 5.91 -11.23 6.43
C THR A 42 4.61 -10.54 6.07
N ILE A 43 3.47 -11.25 6.08
CA ILE A 43 2.16 -10.71 5.74
C ILE A 43 1.63 -9.82 6.87
N THR A 44 1.69 -10.29 8.13
CA THR A 44 1.30 -9.47 9.29
C THR A 44 2.24 -8.27 9.45
N ALA A 45 3.54 -8.43 9.22
CA ALA A 45 4.50 -7.33 9.26
C ALA A 45 4.23 -6.26 8.19
N SER A 46 3.74 -6.63 7.00
CA SER A 46 3.43 -5.62 5.97
C SER A 46 2.16 -4.83 6.28
N ALA A 47 1.08 -5.47 6.77
CA ALA A 47 -0.13 -4.76 7.16
C ALA A 47 0.15 -3.78 8.30
N GLN A 48 0.85 -4.21 9.34
CA GLN A 48 1.26 -3.36 10.46
C GLN A 48 2.21 -2.23 10.01
N MET A 49 3.10 -2.49 9.05
CA MET A 49 4.01 -1.49 8.51
C MET A 49 3.25 -0.35 7.79
N TYR A 50 2.13 -0.64 7.14
CA TYR A 50 1.30 0.40 6.51
C TYR A 50 0.51 1.21 7.52
N ASP A 51 -0.03 0.58 8.57
CA ASP A 51 -0.72 1.28 9.66
C ASP A 51 0.25 2.22 10.38
N ASP A 52 1.42 1.72 10.77
CA ASP A 52 2.49 2.51 11.38
C ASP A 52 2.92 3.69 10.49
N TYR A 53 3.00 3.47 9.17
CA TYR A 53 3.34 4.52 8.21
C TYR A 53 2.27 5.61 8.11
N VAL A 54 0.98 5.25 8.10
CA VAL A 54 -0.12 6.23 8.07
C VAL A 54 -0.14 7.06 9.35
N ASP A 55 0.11 6.44 10.50
CA ASP A 55 0.21 7.13 11.80
C ASP A 55 1.40 8.09 11.84
N GLU A 56 2.59 7.65 11.38
CA GLU A 56 3.75 8.52 11.26
C GLU A 56 3.50 9.71 10.34
N LEU A 57 2.81 9.49 9.22
CA LEU A 57 2.44 10.57 8.31
C LEU A 57 1.55 11.60 8.99
N ARG A 58 0.57 11.20 9.78
CA ARG A 58 -0.31 12.14 10.50
C ARG A 58 0.46 13.11 11.38
N ASP A 59 1.52 12.61 12.00
CA ASP A 59 2.35 13.41 12.90
C ASP A 59 3.40 14.26 12.19
N THR A 60 3.91 13.78 11.04
CA THR A 60 5.12 14.35 10.41
C THR A 60 4.88 15.13 9.12
N TRP A 61 3.69 15.04 8.51
CA TRP A 61 3.42 15.60 7.17
C TRP A 61 3.56 17.12 7.06
N GLN A 62 3.48 17.87 8.19
CA GLN A 62 3.47 19.33 8.19
C GLN A 62 4.86 19.92 7.94
N LYS A 63 5.49 19.52 6.84
CA LYS A 63 6.80 20.04 6.39
C LYS A 63 6.65 20.79 5.08
N THR A 64 7.45 21.85 4.89
CA THR A 64 7.57 22.50 3.58
C THR A 64 8.48 21.68 2.68
N ILE A 65 7.98 21.34 1.48
CA ILE A 65 8.66 20.47 0.53
C ILE A 65 9.11 21.29 -0.67
N THR A 66 10.36 21.10 -1.09
CA THR A 66 10.89 21.70 -2.32
C THR A 66 10.46 20.86 -3.53
N VAL A 67 9.83 21.50 -4.51
CA VAL A 67 9.41 20.85 -5.76
C VAL A 67 10.46 21.14 -6.85
N PRO A 68 11.15 20.12 -7.34
CA PRO A 68 12.12 20.31 -8.43
C PRO A 68 11.44 20.87 -9.69
N ASN A 69 12.15 21.74 -10.40
CA ASN A 69 11.69 22.18 -11.69
C ASN A 69 11.78 21.00 -12.69
N SER A 70 10.64 20.64 -13.28
CA SER A 70 10.56 19.55 -14.27
C SER A 70 9.48 19.84 -15.31
N GLN A 71 9.59 19.20 -16.47
CA GLN A 71 8.59 19.25 -17.54
C GLN A 71 7.42 18.26 -17.30
N ALA A 72 7.48 17.45 -16.25
CA ALA A 72 6.40 16.54 -15.91
C ALA A 72 5.08 17.27 -15.66
N PRO A 73 3.92 16.62 -15.89
CA PRO A 73 2.62 17.15 -15.53
C PRO A 73 2.58 17.59 -14.05
N VAL A 74 1.80 18.63 -13.76
CA VAL A 74 1.82 19.27 -12.44
C VAL A 74 1.56 18.26 -11.32
N VAL A 75 0.50 17.44 -11.41
CA VAL A 75 0.16 16.46 -10.37
C VAL A 75 1.30 15.47 -10.15
N GLU A 76 1.96 15.02 -11.23
CA GLU A 76 3.09 14.09 -11.16
C GLU A 76 4.27 14.68 -10.40
N LYS A 77 4.71 15.90 -10.79
CA LYS A 77 5.86 16.53 -10.12
C LYS A 77 5.59 16.83 -8.63
N LEU A 78 4.34 17.15 -8.28
CA LEU A 78 3.97 17.38 -6.89
C LEU A 78 3.96 16.07 -6.09
N LEU A 79 3.41 14.99 -6.65
CA LEU A 79 3.43 13.67 -6.04
C LEU A 79 4.85 13.14 -5.87
N LEU A 80 5.70 13.26 -6.89
CA LEU A 80 7.11 12.84 -6.80
C LEU A 80 7.90 13.62 -5.76
N ALA A 81 7.65 14.94 -5.64
CA ALA A 81 8.29 15.76 -4.59
C ALA A 81 7.81 15.34 -3.20
N TRP A 82 6.52 15.09 -3.04
CA TRP A 82 5.93 14.60 -1.81
C TRP A 82 6.48 13.22 -1.44
N GLY A 83 6.48 12.26 -2.37
CA GLY A 83 6.96 10.90 -2.14
C GLY A 83 8.47 10.81 -1.85
N LYS A 84 9.26 11.79 -2.29
CA LYS A 84 10.67 11.88 -1.91
C LYS A 84 10.83 12.25 -0.42
N GLU A 85 9.96 13.08 0.12
CA GLU A 85 9.96 13.46 1.54
C GLU A 85 9.32 12.38 2.42
N PHE A 86 8.36 11.63 1.87
CA PHE A 86 7.63 10.53 2.53
C PHE A 86 7.73 9.25 1.68
N PRO A 87 8.89 8.57 1.71
CA PRO A 87 9.11 7.36 0.92
C PRO A 87 8.13 6.25 1.30
N ASN A 88 7.54 5.60 0.29
CA ASN A 88 6.58 4.53 0.49
C ASN A 88 6.49 3.64 -0.77
N GLU A 89 5.88 2.48 -0.65
CA GLU A 89 5.73 1.51 -1.73
C GLU A 89 4.93 2.04 -2.92
N PHE A 90 3.91 2.88 -2.70
CA PHE A 90 3.14 3.46 -3.80
C PHE A 90 4.03 4.24 -4.77
N MET A 91 5.08 4.88 -4.26
CA MET A 91 6.02 5.63 -5.11
C MET A 91 6.88 4.71 -5.97
N GLU A 92 7.25 3.53 -5.47
CA GLU A 92 7.99 2.52 -6.22
C GLU A 92 7.11 1.92 -7.33
N ILE A 93 5.84 1.64 -7.02
CA ILE A 93 4.83 1.18 -7.99
C ILE A 93 4.63 2.23 -9.08
N PHE A 94 4.47 3.51 -8.70
CA PHE A 94 4.31 4.60 -9.66
C PHE A 94 5.54 4.78 -10.56
N ASP A 95 6.74 4.70 -10.01
CA ASP A 95 7.99 4.77 -10.78
C ASP A 95 8.11 3.59 -11.76
N THR A 96 7.75 2.40 -11.35
CA THR A 96 7.71 1.21 -12.21
C THR A 96 6.70 1.40 -13.35
N TYR A 97 5.48 1.84 -13.02
CA TYR A 97 4.45 2.13 -14.01
C TYR A 97 4.91 3.19 -15.03
N LYS A 98 5.56 4.26 -14.59
CA LYS A 98 6.08 5.31 -15.47
C LYS A 98 7.16 4.81 -16.44
N LYS A 99 7.95 3.82 -16.03
CA LYS A 99 9.03 3.24 -16.86
C LYS A 99 8.52 2.19 -17.84
N THR A 100 7.55 1.39 -17.44
CA THR A 100 7.14 0.17 -18.15
C THR A 100 5.75 0.26 -18.78
N GLY A 101 4.89 1.17 -18.30
CA GLY A 101 3.45 1.21 -18.62
C GLY A 101 2.64 0.13 -17.91
N ASP A 102 3.27 -0.64 -17.01
CA ASP A 102 2.66 -1.73 -16.25
C ASP A 102 3.09 -1.65 -14.78
N THR A 103 2.26 -2.18 -13.88
CA THR A 103 2.53 -2.26 -12.44
C THR A 103 3.32 -3.50 -12.05
N GLN A 104 3.54 -4.43 -12.98
CA GLN A 104 4.26 -5.69 -12.78
C GLN A 104 3.72 -6.52 -11.61
N ASN A 105 2.40 -6.71 -11.60
CA ASN A 105 1.72 -7.52 -10.58
C ASN A 105 2.35 -8.90 -10.42
N GLN A 106 2.58 -9.32 -9.18
CA GLN A 106 3.21 -10.59 -8.87
C GLN A 106 2.51 -11.32 -7.73
N GLY A 107 2.19 -12.59 -7.94
CA GLY A 107 1.67 -13.48 -6.90
C GLY A 107 0.33 -13.01 -6.32
N LEU A 108 0.32 -12.74 -5.02
CA LEU A 108 -0.87 -12.33 -4.28
C LEU A 108 -1.17 -10.83 -4.36
N TYR A 109 -0.23 -10.04 -4.87
CA TYR A 109 -0.34 -8.60 -4.96
C TYR A 109 -0.85 -8.16 -6.32
N ASN A 110 -1.83 -7.26 -6.32
CA ASN A 110 -2.41 -6.69 -7.52
C ASN A 110 -2.44 -5.17 -7.41
N TYR A 111 -1.66 -4.49 -8.25
CA TYR A 111 -1.58 -3.04 -8.29
C TYR A 111 -2.17 -2.48 -9.57
N LYS A 112 -2.80 -1.31 -9.45
CA LYS A 112 -3.33 -0.54 -10.57
C LYS A 112 -2.96 0.93 -10.40
N VAL A 113 -2.65 1.59 -11.50
CA VAL A 113 -2.40 3.04 -11.54
C VAL A 113 -3.40 3.68 -12.46
N ASP A 114 -4.21 4.59 -11.93
CA ASP A 114 -5.05 5.49 -12.71
C ASP A 114 -4.34 6.85 -12.83
N TYR A 115 -3.68 7.04 -13.97
CA TYR A 115 -2.90 8.22 -14.25
C TYR A 115 -3.66 9.13 -15.20
N ALA A 116 -4.28 10.18 -14.67
CA ALA A 116 -5.09 11.15 -15.40
C ALA A 116 -4.54 12.59 -15.22
N PRO A 117 -3.33 12.89 -15.74
CA PRO A 117 -2.66 14.17 -15.51
C PRO A 117 -3.41 15.37 -16.08
N GLN A 118 -4.21 15.18 -17.14
CA GLN A 118 -5.09 16.20 -17.72
C GLN A 118 -6.20 16.64 -16.72
N ASN A 119 -6.59 15.75 -15.81
CA ASN A 119 -7.54 16.04 -14.72
C ASN A 119 -6.82 16.48 -13.44
N GLY A 120 -5.48 16.46 -13.42
CA GLY A 120 -4.70 16.73 -12.23
C GLY A 120 -4.81 15.63 -11.17
N PHE A 121 -4.99 14.37 -11.58
CA PHE A 121 -5.29 13.24 -10.70
C PHE A 121 -4.37 12.05 -10.95
N ILE A 122 -3.97 11.39 -9.86
CA ILE A 122 -3.29 10.11 -9.84
C ILE A 122 -3.90 9.27 -8.73
N GLU A 123 -4.19 8.01 -9.01
CA GLU A 123 -4.56 7.00 -8.01
C GLU A 123 -3.67 5.78 -8.19
N ILE A 124 -3.15 5.28 -7.09
CA ILE A 124 -2.41 4.04 -7.01
C ILE A 124 -3.19 3.15 -6.05
N TYR A 125 -3.76 2.09 -6.60
CA TYR A 125 -4.53 1.10 -5.86
C TYR A 125 -3.69 -0.16 -5.74
N GLY A 126 -3.65 -0.75 -4.56
CA GLY A 126 -3.08 -2.04 -4.28
C GLY A 126 -4.08 -2.94 -3.57
N SER A 127 -4.04 -4.21 -3.88
CA SER A 127 -4.74 -5.23 -3.11
C SER A 127 -3.89 -6.48 -2.98
N TRP A 128 -4.06 -7.17 -1.87
CA TRP A 128 -3.50 -8.49 -1.66
C TRP A 128 -4.55 -9.41 -1.07
N SER A 129 -4.51 -10.67 -1.45
CA SER A 129 -5.48 -11.66 -1.01
C SER A 129 -4.78 -12.84 -0.35
N MET A 130 -5.33 -13.31 0.76
CA MET A 130 -4.86 -14.49 1.47
C MET A 130 -6.03 -15.42 1.77
N ILE A 131 -5.72 -16.70 1.98
CA ILE A 131 -6.71 -17.68 2.42
C ILE A 131 -6.58 -17.77 3.94
N ALA A 132 -7.69 -17.53 4.66
CA ALA A 132 -7.73 -17.69 6.10
C ALA A 132 -7.48 -19.14 6.50
N GLU A 133 -6.49 -19.39 7.33
CA GLU A 133 -6.26 -20.73 7.88
C GLU A 133 -7.11 -21.02 9.11
N VAL A 134 -7.25 -20.10 10.00
CA VAL A 134 -8.27 -19.97 11.09
C VAL A 134 -7.97 -18.65 11.80
N ASP A 135 -8.84 -17.67 11.70
CA ASP A 135 -8.83 -16.55 12.62
C ASP A 135 -10.24 -16.40 13.17
N GLY A 136 -10.38 -15.94 14.40
CA GLY A 136 -11.64 -15.98 15.16
C GLY A 136 -12.87 -15.41 14.44
N ASN A 137 -12.68 -14.66 13.36
CA ASN A 137 -13.74 -14.02 12.57
C ASN A 137 -13.91 -14.60 11.16
N PHE A 138 -12.99 -15.45 10.68
CA PHE A 138 -13.04 -16.01 9.32
C PHE A 138 -13.05 -17.53 9.37
N ALA A 139 -13.88 -18.15 8.53
CA ALA A 139 -13.89 -19.58 8.38
C ALA A 139 -12.64 -20.04 7.60
N LYS A 140 -12.13 -21.23 7.92
CA LYS A 140 -11.03 -21.81 7.20
C LYS A 140 -11.35 -21.94 5.70
N GLY A 141 -10.51 -21.32 4.87
CA GLY A 141 -10.66 -21.29 3.42
C GLY A 141 -11.34 -20.04 2.87
N ASP A 142 -11.78 -19.11 3.74
CA ASP A 142 -12.24 -17.81 3.29
C ASP A 142 -11.09 -17.01 2.66
N THR A 143 -11.39 -16.24 1.63
CA THR A 143 -10.44 -15.30 1.04
C THR A 143 -10.58 -13.95 1.72
N ILE A 144 -9.53 -13.53 2.38
CA ILE A 144 -9.42 -12.18 2.94
C ILE A 144 -8.69 -11.31 1.91
N THR A 145 -9.31 -10.22 1.49
CA THR A 145 -8.67 -9.23 0.62
C THR A 145 -8.49 -7.94 1.40
N ARG A 146 -7.27 -7.40 1.38
CA ARG A 146 -6.90 -6.11 1.94
C ARG A 146 -6.62 -5.14 0.83
N GLU A 147 -7.04 -3.91 1.00
CA GLU A 147 -6.88 -2.85 0.01
C GLU A 147 -6.09 -1.68 0.59
N HIS A 148 -5.30 -1.04 -0.25
CA HIS A 148 -4.62 0.20 0.09
C HIS A 148 -4.61 1.11 -1.13
N ILE A 149 -4.85 2.40 -0.88
CA ILE A 149 -5.08 3.37 -1.94
C ILE A 149 -4.29 4.64 -1.61
N LEU A 150 -3.54 5.13 -2.59
CA LEU A 150 -3.01 6.49 -2.56
C LEU A 150 -3.69 7.30 -3.66
N GLN A 151 -4.24 8.46 -3.31
CA GLN A 151 -4.78 9.42 -4.27
C GLN A 151 -4.04 10.74 -4.17
N ALA A 152 -3.74 11.36 -5.30
CA ALA A 152 -3.16 12.68 -5.39
C ALA A 152 -3.92 13.53 -6.40
N VAL A 153 -4.26 14.76 -6.01
CA VAL A 153 -5.02 15.70 -6.85
C VAL A 153 -4.62 17.15 -6.58
N TYR A 154 -4.85 18.04 -7.54
CA TYR A 154 -4.74 19.46 -7.26
C TYR A 154 -5.93 20.28 -7.76
N TRP A 155 -6.17 21.40 -7.08
CA TRP A 155 -7.14 22.44 -7.45
C TRP A 155 -6.41 23.74 -7.74
N ASN A 156 -6.93 24.50 -8.71
CA ASN A 156 -6.43 25.84 -8.97
C ASN A 156 -7.01 26.83 -7.94
N LEU A 157 -6.14 27.60 -7.29
CA LEU A 157 -6.52 28.67 -6.37
C LEU A 157 -6.63 30.01 -7.11
N PRO A 158 -7.44 30.97 -6.62
CA PRO A 158 -7.59 32.28 -7.23
C PRO A 158 -6.30 33.10 -7.31
N ASN A 159 -5.35 32.85 -6.40
CA ASN A 159 -4.04 33.52 -6.37
C ASN A 159 -3.01 32.95 -7.38
N GLY A 160 -3.43 32.03 -8.24
CA GLY A 160 -2.56 31.36 -9.22
C GLY A 160 -1.76 30.16 -8.66
N ASN A 161 -1.76 29.98 -7.36
CA ASN A 161 -1.19 28.77 -6.71
C ASN A 161 -2.10 27.55 -6.92
N LYS A 162 -1.68 26.41 -6.42
CA LYS A 162 -2.50 25.19 -6.44
C LYS A 162 -2.64 24.62 -5.03
N LEU A 163 -3.85 24.20 -4.68
CA LEU A 163 -4.04 23.34 -3.52
C LEU A 163 -3.77 21.88 -3.98
N PHE A 164 -2.78 21.23 -3.40
CA PHE A 164 -2.43 19.84 -3.66
C PHE A 164 -2.88 18.98 -2.48
N GLY A 165 -3.63 17.93 -2.75
CA GLY A 165 -4.12 16.98 -1.75
C GLY A 165 -3.56 15.60 -2.02
N VAL A 166 -3.20 14.90 -0.95
CA VAL A 166 -2.85 13.47 -0.92
C VAL A 166 -3.73 12.80 0.11
N SER A 167 -4.34 11.68 -0.27
CA SER A 167 -5.06 10.79 0.65
C SER A 167 -4.43 9.41 0.56
N ILE A 168 -4.17 8.80 1.71
CA ILE A 168 -3.76 7.40 1.82
C ILE A 168 -4.79 6.69 2.67
N GLU A 169 -5.25 5.56 2.17
CA GLU A 169 -6.18 4.65 2.81
C GLU A 169 -5.56 3.27 2.85
N VAL A 170 -5.58 2.64 4.01
CA VAL A 170 -5.08 1.29 4.24
C VAL A 170 -6.15 0.50 4.98
N ASP A 171 -6.53 -0.63 4.44
CA ASP A 171 -7.45 -1.56 5.08
C ASP A 171 -6.68 -2.37 6.13
N GLY A 172 -6.80 -1.98 7.40
CA GLY A 172 -6.17 -2.64 8.54
C GLY A 172 -6.86 -3.95 8.94
N GLU A 173 -6.33 -4.63 9.96
CA GLU A 173 -6.89 -5.92 10.43
C GLU A 173 -8.28 -5.76 11.06
N ILE A 174 -8.53 -4.66 11.75
CA ILE A 174 -9.77 -4.41 12.50
C ILE A 174 -10.49 -3.19 11.93
N PHE A 175 -9.77 -2.11 11.66
CA PHE A 175 -10.29 -0.86 11.13
C PHE A 175 -9.38 -0.37 10.01
N ALA A 176 -9.97 0.31 9.06
CA ALA A 176 -9.19 0.95 8.03
C ALA A 176 -8.56 2.24 8.57
N ASN A 177 -7.32 2.50 8.15
CA ASN A 177 -6.55 3.66 8.54
C ASN A 177 -6.45 4.63 7.37
N CYS A 178 -6.63 5.94 7.60
CA CYS A 178 -6.60 6.95 6.55
C CYS A 178 -5.87 8.20 7.01
N ALA A 179 -5.05 8.76 6.11
CA ALA A 179 -4.46 10.09 6.29
C ALA A 179 -4.77 10.95 5.07
N VAL A 180 -5.19 12.19 5.31
CA VAL A 180 -5.36 13.20 4.26
C VAL A 180 -4.49 14.41 4.56
N MET A 181 -3.78 14.89 3.56
CA MET A 181 -2.83 15.98 3.67
C MET A 181 -3.08 16.99 2.56
N PHE A 182 -2.97 18.27 2.89
CA PHE A 182 -3.10 19.35 1.90
C PHE A 182 -1.92 20.30 1.96
N TYR A 183 -1.48 20.71 0.79
CA TYR A 183 -0.37 21.65 0.60
C TYR A 183 -0.77 22.75 -0.38
N GLU A 184 -0.25 23.95 -0.19
CA GLU A 184 -0.30 25.00 -1.20
C GLU A 184 0.99 24.98 -2.01
N TYR A 185 0.89 24.70 -3.29
CA TYR A 185 2.00 24.78 -4.23
C TYR A 185 2.14 26.18 -4.77
N ASN A 186 3.27 26.82 -4.52
CA ASN A 186 3.68 28.07 -5.12
C ASN A 186 4.71 27.82 -6.21
N ALA A 187 4.29 28.00 -7.47
CA ALA A 187 5.15 27.69 -8.63
C ALA A 187 6.37 28.64 -8.71
N ALA A 188 6.22 29.91 -8.30
CA ALA A 188 7.31 30.87 -8.34
C ALA A 188 8.41 30.56 -7.31
N LYS A 189 8.03 29.97 -6.17
CA LYS A 189 8.96 29.55 -5.11
C LYS A 189 9.41 28.09 -5.27
N GLY A 190 8.73 27.30 -6.07
CA GLY A 190 8.98 25.87 -6.18
C GLY A 190 8.76 25.14 -4.84
N THR A 191 7.71 25.48 -4.09
CA THR A 191 7.47 24.90 -2.76
C THR A 191 6.05 24.42 -2.58
N LEU A 192 5.89 23.31 -1.82
CA LEU A 192 4.65 22.87 -1.21
C LEU A 192 4.68 23.28 0.26
N THR A 193 3.71 24.08 0.68
CA THR A 193 3.56 24.54 2.08
C THR A 193 2.34 23.86 2.68
N PRO A 194 2.44 23.23 3.87
CA PRO A 194 1.32 22.54 4.50
C PRO A 194 0.12 23.46 4.75
N ARG A 195 -1.09 22.91 4.55
CA ARG A 195 -2.37 23.59 4.77
C ARG A 195 -3.21 22.82 5.80
N ALA A 196 -2.70 22.75 7.04
CA ALA A 196 -3.39 22.11 8.16
C ALA A 196 -4.77 22.73 8.44
N ASP A 197 -4.97 24.01 8.09
CA ASP A 197 -6.26 24.67 8.16
C ASP A 197 -7.31 24.03 7.24
N VAL A 198 -6.91 23.53 6.08
CA VAL A 198 -7.80 22.84 5.14
C VAL A 198 -8.21 21.49 5.72
N VAL A 199 -7.25 20.70 6.23
CA VAL A 199 -7.50 19.43 6.90
C VAL A 199 -8.50 19.61 8.04
N LYS A 200 -8.23 20.55 8.94
CA LYS A 200 -9.12 20.87 10.07
C LYS A 200 -10.54 21.23 9.64
N ARG A 201 -10.68 22.00 8.55
CA ARG A 201 -12.02 22.36 8.03
C ARG A 201 -12.77 21.15 7.47
N ILE A 202 -12.07 20.26 6.76
CA ILE A 202 -12.66 19.05 6.21
C ILE A 202 -13.20 18.18 7.35
N TYR A 203 -12.37 17.87 8.34
CA TYR A 203 -12.81 17.09 9.51
C TYR A 203 -13.92 17.79 10.30
N GLY A 204 -13.85 19.12 10.45
CA GLY A 204 -14.93 19.88 11.08
C GLY A 204 -16.28 19.79 10.36
N LYS A 205 -16.27 19.73 9.01
CA LYS A 205 -17.49 19.49 8.22
C LYS A 205 -18.03 18.06 8.35
N MET A 206 -17.17 17.11 8.69
CA MET A 206 -17.57 15.73 9.03
C MET A 206 -18.13 15.59 10.45
N GLY A 207 -18.02 16.65 11.28
CA GLY A 207 -18.41 16.61 12.68
C GLY A 207 -17.31 16.08 13.60
N ILE A 208 -16.08 15.97 13.10
CA ILE A 208 -14.93 15.48 13.85
C ILE A 208 -14.12 16.70 14.32
N SER A 209 -13.99 16.87 15.63
CA SER A 209 -13.31 18.04 16.21
C SER A 209 -11.78 17.98 16.09
N ASN A 210 -11.20 16.80 16.04
CA ASN A 210 -9.78 16.56 15.78
C ASN A 210 -9.62 15.50 14.70
N PRO A 211 -8.56 15.55 13.87
CA PRO A 211 -8.23 14.41 13.05
C PRO A 211 -8.11 13.18 13.96
N PRO A 212 -8.68 12.06 13.56
CA PRO A 212 -8.62 10.86 14.37
C PRO A 212 -7.16 10.46 14.60
N VAL A 213 -6.87 10.03 15.81
CA VAL A 213 -5.57 9.51 16.22
C VAL A 213 -5.76 8.00 16.42
N GLY A 214 -5.03 7.18 15.64
CA GLY A 214 -5.11 5.70 15.75
C GLY A 214 -6.28 5.09 14.97
N ASP A 215 -6.48 3.80 15.19
CA ASP A 215 -7.35 2.87 14.43
C ASP A 215 -8.87 3.15 14.50
N GLU A 216 -9.30 4.26 15.09
CA GLU A 216 -10.70 4.50 15.40
C GLU A 216 -11.49 5.17 14.26
N THR A 217 -10.91 5.36 13.09
CA THR A 217 -11.64 6.04 12.01
C THR A 217 -12.21 5.11 10.97
N GLU A 218 -13.49 4.99 11.00
CA GLU A 218 -14.30 4.41 9.94
C GLU A 218 -14.59 5.44 8.82
N ILE A 219 -13.71 6.42 8.58
CA ILE A 219 -13.96 7.51 7.63
C ILE A 219 -12.88 7.54 6.56
N PHE A 220 -13.31 7.34 5.31
CA PHE A 220 -12.46 7.44 4.13
C PHE A 220 -12.73 8.70 3.35
N ILE A 221 -11.65 9.39 3.00
CA ILE A 221 -11.70 10.61 2.20
C ILE A 221 -11.25 10.30 0.77
N LYS A 222 -12.19 10.40 -0.17
CA LYS A 222 -11.94 10.19 -1.60
C LYS A 222 -11.74 11.52 -2.31
N LEU A 223 -10.55 11.69 -2.88
CA LEU A 223 -10.20 12.84 -3.69
C LEU A 223 -10.78 12.70 -5.11
N PRO A 224 -11.26 13.78 -5.75
CA PRO A 224 -12.00 13.70 -7.00
C PRO A 224 -11.08 13.51 -8.22
N LYS A 225 -11.34 12.48 -9.02
CA LYS A 225 -10.78 12.32 -10.37
C LYS A 225 -11.44 13.28 -11.36
N VAL A 226 -12.73 13.55 -11.18
CA VAL A 226 -13.52 14.45 -12.00
C VAL A 226 -14.34 15.36 -11.07
N GLY A 227 -14.41 16.62 -11.44
CA GLY A 227 -15.06 17.63 -10.59
C GLY A 227 -14.09 18.25 -9.58
N ARG A 228 -14.63 18.73 -8.45
CA ARG A 228 -13.82 19.44 -7.45
C ARG A 228 -14.19 19.09 -6.02
N ASP A 229 -15.31 18.39 -5.83
CA ASP A 229 -15.85 18.08 -4.50
C ASP A 229 -15.19 16.83 -3.94
N ILE A 230 -14.87 16.86 -2.67
CA ILE A 230 -14.38 15.69 -1.93
C ILE A 230 -15.57 14.85 -1.50
N LYS A 231 -15.43 13.55 -1.57
CA LYS A 231 -16.37 12.59 -1.00
C LYS A 231 -15.76 11.94 0.23
N TYR A 232 -16.59 11.59 1.18
CA TYR A 232 -16.17 10.72 2.27
C TYR A 232 -17.26 9.69 2.58
N ASN A 233 -16.81 8.50 2.94
CA ASN A 233 -17.67 7.44 3.41
C ASN A 233 -17.58 7.41 4.92
N ASP A 234 -18.75 7.46 5.56
CA ASP A 234 -18.89 7.24 6.98
C ASP A 234 -19.41 5.81 7.16
N TYR A 235 -18.52 4.90 7.52
CA TYR A 235 -18.84 3.49 7.64
C TYR A 235 -19.81 3.20 8.78
N SER A 236 -19.79 4.03 9.83
CA SER A 236 -20.73 3.88 10.96
C SER A 236 -22.18 4.10 10.52
N SER A 237 -22.41 4.99 9.55
CA SER A 237 -23.73 5.27 8.98
C SER A 237 -23.99 4.61 7.62
N GLY A 238 -22.96 4.02 6.99
CA GLY A 238 -23.03 3.46 5.65
C GLY A 238 -23.33 4.49 4.56
N SER A 239 -23.09 5.79 4.82
CA SER A 239 -23.46 6.88 3.92
C SER A 239 -22.26 7.55 3.27
N GLU A 240 -22.33 7.77 1.94
CA GLU A 240 -21.42 8.68 1.26
C GLU A 240 -21.91 10.12 1.41
N LYS A 241 -21.03 11.03 1.80
CA LYS A 241 -21.29 12.47 1.93
C LYS A 241 -20.32 13.26 1.05
N ILE A 242 -20.69 14.51 0.75
CA ILE A 242 -19.94 15.38 -0.16
C ILE A 242 -19.55 16.67 0.53
N ILE A 243 -18.27 17.03 0.46
CA ILE A 243 -17.75 18.33 0.88
C ILE A 243 -17.49 19.17 -0.36
N LYS A 244 -18.28 20.23 -0.50
CA LYS A 244 -18.26 21.10 -1.68
C LYS A 244 -17.02 21.99 -1.73
N TRP A 245 -16.41 22.05 -2.91
CA TRP A 245 -15.39 23.04 -3.24
C TRP A 245 -16.02 24.43 -3.42
N ASN A 246 -15.48 25.45 -2.74
CA ASN A 246 -16.00 26.83 -2.80
C ASN A 246 -15.17 27.79 -3.67
N GLY A 247 -14.18 27.27 -4.40
CA GLY A 247 -13.27 28.08 -5.23
C GLY A 247 -11.95 28.44 -4.54
N ASN A 248 -11.87 28.34 -3.20
CA ASN A 248 -10.68 28.68 -2.41
C ASN A 248 -10.33 27.62 -1.35
N GLY A 249 -11.13 26.57 -1.25
CA GLY A 249 -10.96 25.47 -0.30
C GLY A 249 -12.27 24.71 -0.08
N PHE A 250 -12.36 24.02 1.05
CA PHE A 250 -13.50 23.21 1.46
C PHE A 250 -14.21 23.76 2.68
#